data_b39fa2fa10a86f05bf2c35cf437e8cbb
#
_entry.id   b39fa2fa10a86f05bf2c35cf437e8cbb
#
_cell.length_a   1.000
_cell.length_b   1.000
_cell.length_c   1.000
_cell.angle_alpha   90.00
_cell.angle_beta   90.00
_cell.angle_gamma   90.00
#
_symmetry.space_group_name_H-M   'P 1'
#
loop_
_entity.id
_entity.type
_entity.pdbx_description
1 polymer ?
#
loop_
_entity_poly.entity_id
_entity_poly.type
_entity_poly.pdbx_seq_one_letter_code
_entity_poly.pdbx_strand_id
1 'polypeptide(L)'
;TTLNLGGVAGYIDSESPLSSLTNTGAVTADLVANFTVFAIGGIAGSTECGISDSKNSGTLMINNGILLKNTSSRICFGGIAGRNVAGDLNTYSGCVNDGEVGISTKSNDFNILPAFTGGILGYTEMPVAVKGCENNGYVNSSGANNKYDGLFSAAGGIVGAIVETVAEVADCIVSVDIRNYAYNRNIDMDPFKMCHCGGIVGCAVGESQSNIVKISNCSNSGTLENKRSTAAGIVGFAKYAAVSDCRFTGS
;
A
#
# COMPACT_ATOMS: atom_id res chain seq x y z
N THR A 1 7.85 12.11 -14.03
CA THR A 1 7.49 13.10 -12.97
C THR A 1 6.85 12.36 -11.81
N THR A 2 7.38 12.57 -10.60
CA THR A 2 6.78 12.07 -9.35
C THR A 2 5.98 13.19 -8.71
N LEU A 3 4.79 12.88 -8.24
CA LEU A 3 3.94 13.76 -7.45
C LEU A 3 3.76 13.13 -6.06
N ASN A 4 4.07 13.89 -5.03
CA ASN A 4 4.00 13.45 -3.64
C ASN A 4 3.04 14.33 -2.86
N LEU A 5 2.08 13.73 -2.16
CA LEU A 5 1.19 14.41 -1.22
C LEU A 5 1.29 13.74 0.15
N GLY A 6 1.41 14.53 1.19
CA GLY A 6 1.42 14.06 2.57
C GLY A 6 0.72 15.04 3.49
N GLY A 7 0.12 14.54 4.55
CA GLY A 7 -0.53 15.39 5.55
C GLY A 7 0.48 16.23 6.35
N VAL A 8 1.72 15.76 6.47
CA VAL A 8 2.82 16.49 7.12
C VAL A 8 3.86 16.93 6.08
N ALA A 9 4.29 16.04 5.19
CA ALA A 9 5.27 16.37 4.16
C ALA A 9 4.96 15.64 2.83
N GLY A 10 5.11 16.31 1.69
CA GLY A 10 5.01 15.65 0.39
C GLY A 10 6.17 14.66 0.17
N TYR A 11 7.38 15.07 0.48
CA TYR A 11 8.60 14.27 0.38
C TYR A 11 9.50 14.50 1.57
N ILE A 12 10.06 13.43 2.11
CA ILE A 12 11.02 13.47 3.22
C ILE A 12 12.34 12.89 2.74
N ASP A 13 13.37 13.74 2.77
CA ASP A 13 14.78 13.39 2.58
C ASP A 13 15.49 13.70 3.90
N SER A 14 15.77 12.68 4.67
CA SER A 14 16.38 12.83 6.00
C SER A 14 17.31 11.66 6.28
N GLU A 15 18.51 11.95 6.77
CA GLU A 15 19.46 10.93 7.20
C GLU A 15 19.02 10.22 8.51
N SER A 16 18.08 10.80 9.24
CA SER A 16 17.59 10.26 10.51
C SER A 16 16.11 9.93 10.45
N PRO A 17 15.68 8.84 11.08
CA PRO A 17 14.26 8.51 11.20
C PRO A 17 13.48 9.64 11.89
N LEU A 18 12.24 9.83 11.45
CA LEU A 18 11.31 10.78 12.06
C LEU A 18 10.34 10.06 12.99
N SER A 19 9.90 10.76 14.04
CA SER A 19 8.98 10.17 15.02
C SER A 19 7.93 11.15 15.52
N SER A 20 6.87 10.60 16.12
CA SER A 20 5.82 11.35 16.82
C SER A 20 5.09 12.38 15.95
N LEU A 21 4.95 12.06 14.65
CA LEU A 21 4.22 12.90 13.70
C LEU A 21 2.72 12.55 13.73
N THR A 22 1.88 13.56 13.60
CA THR A 22 0.43 13.35 13.60
C THR A 22 -0.23 14.10 12.45
N ASN A 23 -1.08 13.40 11.71
CA ASN A 23 -2.01 13.99 10.76
C ASN A 23 -3.46 13.72 11.19
N THR A 24 -4.26 14.77 11.30
CA THR A 24 -5.71 14.68 11.56
C THR A 24 -6.53 15.27 10.41
N GLY A 25 -5.87 15.90 9.45
CA GLY A 25 -6.51 16.51 8.29
C GLY A 25 -6.67 15.55 7.13
N ALA A 26 -7.70 15.73 6.33
CA ALA A 26 -7.87 14.97 5.09
C ALA A 26 -6.80 15.37 4.06
N VAL A 27 -6.24 14.37 3.37
CA VAL A 27 -5.36 14.56 2.21
C VAL A 27 -6.11 14.10 0.98
N THR A 28 -6.57 15.05 0.18
CA THR A 28 -7.38 14.77 -1.00
C THR A 28 -6.70 15.28 -2.26
N ALA A 29 -6.88 14.55 -3.35
CA ALA A 29 -6.42 14.94 -4.66
C ALA A 29 -7.55 14.87 -5.69
N ASP A 30 -7.66 15.96 -6.47
CA ASP A 30 -8.45 16.02 -7.69
C ASP A 30 -7.47 16.10 -8.86
N LEU A 31 -7.11 14.96 -9.46
CA LEU A 31 -6.02 14.94 -10.40
C LEU A 31 -6.42 14.64 -11.83
N VAL A 32 -5.95 15.52 -12.69
CA VAL A 32 -5.75 15.27 -14.12
C VAL A 32 -4.31 15.66 -14.44
N ALA A 33 -3.37 14.72 -14.40
CA ALA A 33 -1.97 15.02 -14.72
C ALA A 33 -1.21 13.84 -15.30
N ASN A 34 -0.24 14.12 -16.17
CA ASN A 34 0.73 13.14 -16.64
C ASN A 34 1.83 12.98 -15.57
N PHE A 35 1.80 11.90 -14.82
CA PHE A 35 2.86 11.54 -13.86
C PHE A 35 3.31 10.09 -14.05
N THR A 36 4.48 9.76 -13.55
CA THR A 36 4.99 8.38 -13.50
C THR A 36 4.66 7.73 -12.17
N VAL A 37 4.79 8.46 -11.07
CA VAL A 37 4.44 8.00 -9.73
C VAL A 37 3.63 9.07 -9.03
N PHE A 38 2.53 8.66 -8.43
CA PHE A 38 1.77 9.48 -7.52
C PHE A 38 1.72 8.79 -6.15
N ALA A 39 2.36 9.39 -5.18
CA ALA A 39 2.45 8.87 -3.82
C ALA A 39 1.68 9.75 -2.84
N ILE A 40 0.79 9.15 -2.08
CA ILE A 40 -0.05 9.80 -1.07
C ILE A 40 0.13 9.11 0.25
N GLY A 41 0.45 9.86 1.30
CA GLY A 41 0.56 9.34 2.67
C GLY A 41 -0.07 10.27 3.70
N GLY A 42 -0.51 9.71 4.80
CA GLY A 42 -1.05 10.50 5.91
C GLY A 42 0.03 11.37 6.55
N ILE A 43 1.24 10.86 6.62
CA ILE A 43 2.40 11.61 7.10
C ILE A 43 3.24 12.07 5.90
N ALA A 44 3.70 11.15 5.06
CA ALA A 44 4.58 11.47 3.93
C ALA A 44 4.08 10.85 2.62
N GLY A 45 4.11 11.61 1.52
CA GLY A 45 3.87 11.06 0.19
C GLY A 45 4.95 10.05 -0.17
N SER A 46 6.21 10.45 -0.16
CA SER A 46 7.38 9.58 -0.28
C SER A 46 8.41 9.89 0.80
N THR A 47 9.20 8.90 1.19
CA THR A 47 10.24 9.08 2.22
C THR A 47 11.49 8.27 1.93
N GLU A 48 12.65 8.84 2.24
CA GLU A 48 13.97 8.20 2.25
C GLU A 48 14.40 7.73 3.64
N CYS A 49 13.61 8.00 4.68
CA CYS A 49 13.92 7.58 6.05
C CYS A 49 12.78 6.78 6.67
N GLY A 50 13.08 6.13 7.80
CA GLY A 50 12.08 5.47 8.63
C GLY A 50 11.15 6.47 9.34
N ILE A 51 9.97 5.99 9.72
CA ILE A 51 8.99 6.76 10.50
C ILE A 51 8.55 5.89 11.68
N SER A 52 8.61 6.44 12.90
CA SER A 52 8.16 5.72 14.11
C SER A 52 7.12 6.50 14.90
N ASP A 53 6.35 5.78 15.73
CA ASP A 53 5.43 6.33 16.73
C ASP A 53 4.54 7.46 16.18
N SER A 54 4.12 7.31 14.92
CA SER A 54 3.41 8.35 14.18
C SER A 54 1.98 7.92 13.87
N LYS A 55 1.06 8.90 13.80
CA LYS A 55 -0.35 8.61 13.67
C LYS A 55 -1.01 9.38 12.53
N ASN A 56 -1.79 8.67 11.72
CA ASN A 56 -2.74 9.27 10.79
C ASN A 56 -4.17 8.98 11.21
N SER A 57 -4.96 10.03 11.39
CA SER A 57 -6.42 9.93 11.57
C SER A 57 -7.19 10.63 10.44
N GLY A 58 -6.47 11.24 9.51
CA GLY A 58 -7.05 11.91 8.35
C GLY A 58 -7.37 10.92 7.22
N THR A 59 -8.42 11.18 6.47
CA THR A 59 -8.79 10.42 5.28
C THR A 59 -7.84 10.76 4.13
N LEU A 60 -7.37 9.73 3.41
CA LEU A 60 -6.54 9.87 2.21
C LEU A 60 -7.35 9.42 1.00
N MET A 61 -7.65 10.33 0.08
CA MET A 61 -8.58 9.99 -1.00
C MET A 61 -8.28 10.72 -2.32
N ILE A 62 -8.50 10.02 -3.43
CA ILE A 62 -8.65 10.64 -4.74
C ILE A 62 -10.16 10.73 -5.05
N ASN A 63 -10.66 11.95 -5.28
CA ASN A 63 -12.08 12.21 -5.50
C ASN A 63 -12.49 12.10 -6.98
N ASN A 64 -11.62 12.46 -7.91
CA ASN A 64 -11.92 12.49 -9.34
C ASN A 64 -10.91 11.70 -10.16
N GLY A 65 -11.37 11.17 -11.28
CA GLY A 65 -10.62 10.26 -12.12
C GLY A 65 -9.34 10.84 -12.68
N ILE A 66 -8.36 9.96 -12.78
CA ILE A 66 -7.05 10.24 -13.32
C ILE A 66 -6.97 9.68 -14.72
N LEU A 67 -6.81 10.55 -15.71
CA LEU A 67 -6.47 10.16 -17.07
C LEU A 67 -4.95 10.05 -17.19
N LEU A 68 -4.44 8.83 -17.25
CA LEU A 68 -3.01 8.59 -17.44
C LEU A 68 -2.75 8.00 -18.82
N LYS A 69 -1.76 8.58 -19.48
CA LYS A 69 -1.35 8.17 -20.83
C LYS A 69 -0.15 7.22 -20.86
N ASN A 70 0.41 6.89 -19.69
CA ASN A 70 1.66 6.12 -19.63
C ASN A 70 1.45 4.78 -18.93
N THR A 71 1.85 3.69 -19.59
CA THR A 71 1.75 2.31 -19.08
C THR A 71 2.64 2.00 -17.87
N SER A 72 3.62 2.87 -17.55
CA SER A 72 4.54 2.69 -16.43
C SER A 72 4.14 3.47 -15.18
N SER A 73 3.00 4.15 -15.19
CA SER A 73 2.59 5.00 -14.07
C SER A 73 1.90 4.19 -12.97
N ARG A 74 2.07 4.60 -11.72
CA ARG A 74 1.51 3.94 -10.54
C ARG A 74 1.05 4.93 -9.48
N ILE A 75 0.09 4.50 -8.68
CA ILE A 75 -0.41 5.25 -7.53
C ILE A 75 -0.07 4.45 -6.27
N CYS A 76 0.48 5.12 -5.26
CA CYS A 76 0.87 4.53 -4.00
C CYS A 76 0.17 5.26 -2.86
N PHE A 77 -0.67 4.54 -2.12
CA PHE A 77 -1.37 5.06 -0.94
C PHE A 77 -0.88 4.36 0.31
N GLY A 78 -0.49 5.11 1.33
CA GLY A 78 -0.22 4.56 2.65
C GLY A 78 -0.75 5.44 3.76
N GLY A 79 -1.34 4.86 4.78
CA GLY A 79 -1.84 5.62 5.93
C GLY A 79 -0.74 6.44 6.60
N ILE A 80 0.49 5.98 6.55
CA ILE A 80 1.68 6.70 7.03
C ILE A 80 2.51 7.19 5.84
N ALA A 81 2.98 6.31 4.97
CA ALA A 81 3.79 6.69 3.82
C ALA A 81 3.25 6.07 2.52
N GLY A 82 3.09 6.88 1.48
CA GLY A 82 2.69 6.39 0.17
C GLY A 82 3.76 5.49 -0.44
N ARG A 83 5.02 5.90 -0.38
CA ARG A 83 6.16 5.16 -0.96
C ARG A 83 7.42 5.29 -0.12
N ASN A 84 8.14 4.18 0.05
CA ASN A 84 9.53 4.14 0.51
C ASN A 84 10.47 4.16 -0.70
N VAL A 85 11.45 5.08 -0.72
CA VAL A 85 12.35 5.30 -1.86
C VAL A 85 13.85 5.24 -1.51
N ALA A 86 14.21 5.04 -0.23
CA ALA A 86 15.60 4.93 0.17
C ALA A 86 16.22 3.58 -0.20
N GLY A 87 17.51 3.60 -0.52
CA GLY A 87 18.28 2.39 -0.81
C GLY A 87 18.68 1.58 0.42
N ASP A 88 18.74 2.19 1.59
CA ASP A 88 19.05 1.54 2.87
C ASP A 88 17.79 1.00 3.55
N LEU A 89 17.96 0.14 4.55
CA LEU A 89 16.87 -0.43 5.32
C LEU A 89 16.14 0.63 6.14
N ASN A 90 14.95 1.00 5.72
CA ASN A 90 14.07 1.88 6.47
C ASN A 90 13.15 1.10 7.41
N THR A 91 12.89 1.68 8.59
CA THR A 91 11.99 1.08 9.58
C THR A 91 10.78 1.97 9.83
N TYR A 92 9.60 1.39 9.68
CA TYR A 92 8.33 1.95 10.13
C TYR A 92 7.91 1.17 11.38
N SER A 93 7.83 1.83 12.54
CA SER A 93 7.54 1.13 13.79
C SER A 93 6.57 1.87 14.69
N GLY A 94 5.68 1.14 15.37
CA GLY A 94 4.72 1.73 16.29
C GLY A 94 3.77 2.75 15.66
N CYS A 95 3.61 2.72 14.33
CA CYS A 95 2.74 3.65 13.63
C CYS A 95 1.29 3.18 13.64
N VAL A 96 0.36 4.14 13.73
CA VAL A 96 -1.08 3.87 13.75
C VAL A 96 -1.79 4.62 12.63
N ASN A 97 -2.58 3.91 11.86
CA ASN A 97 -3.50 4.51 10.91
C ASN A 97 -4.96 4.26 11.33
N ASP A 98 -5.68 5.33 11.66
CA ASP A 98 -7.12 5.32 11.93
C ASP A 98 -7.93 5.92 10.76
N GLY A 99 -7.26 6.53 9.78
CA GLY A 99 -7.89 7.18 8.64
C GLY A 99 -8.18 6.22 7.49
N GLU A 100 -9.26 6.47 6.75
CA GLU A 100 -9.53 5.76 5.49
C GLU A 100 -8.45 6.04 4.46
N VAL A 101 -7.99 4.99 3.78
CA VAL A 101 -6.94 5.07 2.76
C VAL A 101 -7.46 4.50 1.44
N GLY A 102 -7.51 5.31 0.40
CA GLY A 102 -7.85 4.73 -0.88
C GLY A 102 -8.45 5.64 -1.95
N ILE A 103 -9.14 5.00 -2.89
CA ILE A 103 -9.73 5.63 -4.05
C ILE A 103 -11.25 5.60 -3.91
N SER A 104 -11.90 6.77 -3.91
CA SER A 104 -13.36 6.87 -3.89
C SER A 104 -13.93 6.65 -5.29
N THR A 105 -14.72 5.60 -5.45
CA THR A 105 -15.33 5.22 -6.73
C THR A 105 -16.68 5.89 -6.96
N LYS A 106 -16.77 7.20 -6.93
CA LYS A 106 -18.02 7.88 -7.31
C LYS A 106 -18.25 7.93 -8.83
N SER A 107 -17.31 7.47 -9.65
CA SER A 107 -17.40 7.51 -11.10
C SER A 107 -16.92 6.19 -11.72
N ASN A 108 -17.72 5.63 -12.63
CA ASN A 108 -17.43 4.40 -13.38
C ASN A 108 -16.43 4.61 -14.54
N ASP A 109 -15.90 5.81 -14.72
CA ASP A 109 -15.12 6.19 -15.90
C ASP A 109 -13.61 6.16 -15.71
N PHE A 110 -13.12 5.52 -14.66
CA PHE A 110 -11.70 5.51 -14.34
C PHE A 110 -10.92 4.48 -15.16
N ASN A 111 -10.13 4.97 -16.11
CA ASN A 111 -8.94 4.27 -16.56
C ASN A 111 -7.83 4.52 -15.54
N ILE A 112 -7.93 3.88 -14.37
CA ILE A 112 -6.96 4.10 -13.30
C ILE A 112 -5.80 3.12 -13.47
N LEU A 113 -4.63 3.64 -13.19
CA LEU A 113 -3.37 2.92 -13.11
C LEU A 113 -3.34 1.89 -11.99
N PRO A 114 -2.30 1.05 -11.97
CA PRO A 114 -2.01 0.23 -10.81
C PRO A 114 -2.01 1.07 -9.54
N ALA A 115 -2.81 0.65 -8.58
CA ALA A 115 -2.86 1.24 -7.26
C ALA A 115 -2.32 0.25 -6.23
N PHE A 116 -1.39 0.72 -5.43
CA PHE A 116 -0.83 -0.01 -4.30
C PHE A 116 -1.27 0.70 -3.03
N THR A 117 -2.15 0.06 -2.28
CA THR A 117 -2.80 0.67 -1.12
C THR A 117 -2.49 -0.13 0.13
N GLY A 118 -1.87 0.50 1.12
CA GLY A 118 -1.57 -0.09 2.43
C GLY A 118 -2.04 0.79 3.58
N GLY A 119 -2.46 0.19 4.67
CA GLY A 119 -2.84 0.94 5.88
C GLY A 119 -1.68 1.73 6.48
N ILE A 120 -0.45 1.26 6.29
CA ILE A 120 0.78 1.93 6.76
C ILE A 120 1.62 2.38 5.56
N LEU A 121 2.07 1.45 4.70
CA LEU A 121 2.93 1.73 3.56
C LEU A 121 2.27 1.27 2.25
N GLY A 122 2.18 2.17 1.27
CA GLY A 122 1.59 1.83 -0.03
C GLY A 122 2.47 0.91 -0.85
N TYR A 123 3.71 1.30 -1.07
CA TYR A 123 4.62 0.61 -2.00
C TYR A 123 6.09 0.75 -1.64
N THR A 124 6.86 -0.31 -1.89
CA THR A 124 8.33 -0.27 -1.86
C THR A 124 8.96 -1.26 -2.85
N GLU A 125 10.08 -0.84 -3.44
CA GLU A 125 11.10 -1.63 -4.15
C GLU A 125 12.44 -1.60 -3.38
N MET A 126 12.44 -1.01 -2.18
CA MET A 126 13.63 -0.81 -1.36
C MET A 126 13.52 -1.59 -0.05
N PRO A 127 14.63 -1.96 0.57
CA PRO A 127 14.62 -2.68 1.83
C PRO A 127 13.79 -1.97 2.90
N VAL A 128 12.93 -2.72 3.59
CA VAL A 128 12.03 -2.14 4.59
C VAL A 128 11.76 -3.09 5.75
N ALA A 129 11.62 -2.52 6.95
CA ALA A 129 11.02 -3.20 8.10
C ALA A 129 9.76 -2.44 8.54
N VAL A 130 8.64 -3.14 8.73
CA VAL A 130 7.37 -2.60 9.26
C VAL A 130 7.02 -3.40 10.50
N LYS A 131 7.11 -2.78 11.68
CA LYS A 131 7.04 -3.49 12.96
C LYS A 131 6.10 -2.84 13.97
N GLY A 132 5.26 -3.65 14.63
CA GLY A 132 4.37 -3.18 15.69
C GLY A 132 3.41 -2.08 15.24
N CYS A 133 3.01 -2.09 13.97
CA CYS A 133 2.11 -1.07 13.42
C CYS A 133 0.66 -1.56 13.46
N GLU A 134 -0.27 -0.61 13.59
CA GLU A 134 -1.71 -0.89 13.62
C GLU A 134 -2.44 -0.17 12.50
N ASN A 135 -3.35 -0.86 11.86
CA ASN A 135 -4.30 -0.25 10.94
C ASN A 135 -5.75 -0.47 11.39
N ASN A 136 -6.39 0.61 11.78
CA ASN A 136 -7.80 0.72 12.16
C ASN A 136 -8.61 1.51 11.13
N GLY A 137 -7.97 1.99 10.08
CA GLY A 137 -8.57 2.74 8.99
C GLY A 137 -8.88 1.85 7.78
N TYR A 138 -10.03 2.00 7.20
CA TYR A 138 -10.49 1.26 6.04
C TYR A 138 -9.52 1.39 4.85
N VAL A 139 -9.20 0.28 4.19
CA VAL A 139 -8.32 0.24 3.01
C VAL A 139 -9.15 -0.08 1.77
N ASN A 140 -9.14 0.84 0.79
CA ASN A 140 -9.94 0.73 -0.41
C ASN A 140 -9.12 0.96 -1.69
N SER A 141 -8.89 -0.09 -2.46
CA SER A 141 -8.25 -0.04 -3.79
C SER A 141 -9.27 -0.11 -4.93
N SER A 142 -10.51 0.24 -4.68
CA SER A 142 -11.64 0.10 -5.58
C SER A 142 -11.63 1.13 -6.69
N GLY A 143 -11.05 1.06 -7.72
CA GLY A 143 -11.05 2.04 -8.81
C GLY A 143 -9.87 1.88 -9.75
N ALA A 144 -8.94 1.01 -9.37
CA ALA A 144 -7.86 0.62 -10.24
C ALA A 144 -8.42 -0.29 -11.35
N ASN A 145 -8.74 0.29 -12.51
CA ASN A 145 -9.12 -0.46 -13.69
C ASN A 145 -7.91 -0.57 -14.60
N ASN A 146 -7.16 -1.67 -14.47
CA ASN A 146 -5.99 -1.92 -15.30
C ASN A 146 -6.42 -2.22 -16.73
N LYS A 147 -6.51 -1.20 -17.55
CA LYS A 147 -6.73 -1.32 -18.99
C LYS A 147 -5.47 -1.73 -19.74
N TYR A 148 -4.32 -1.69 -19.06
CA TYR A 148 -3.00 -1.91 -19.65
C TYR A 148 -2.46 -3.29 -19.29
N ASP A 149 -1.91 -3.99 -20.28
CA ASP A 149 -1.28 -5.29 -20.10
C ASP A 149 -0.06 -5.19 -19.17
N GLY A 150 0.06 -6.14 -18.24
CA GLY A 150 1.25 -6.34 -17.44
C GLY A 150 1.33 -5.58 -16.12
N LEU A 151 0.28 -4.85 -15.72
CA LEU A 151 0.27 -4.10 -14.46
C LEU A 151 -0.71 -4.73 -13.46
N PHE A 152 -0.29 -4.85 -12.21
CA PHE A 152 -1.12 -5.36 -11.11
C PHE A 152 -1.43 -4.28 -10.08
N SER A 153 -2.50 -4.45 -9.33
CA SER A 153 -2.85 -3.62 -8.17
C SER A 153 -2.82 -4.48 -6.91
N ALA A 154 -2.47 -3.88 -5.79
CA ALA A 154 -2.46 -4.60 -4.53
C ALA A 154 -3.01 -3.76 -3.38
N ALA A 155 -3.82 -4.40 -2.54
CA ALA A 155 -4.31 -3.84 -1.29
C ALA A 155 -3.87 -4.71 -0.12
N GLY A 156 -3.28 -4.11 0.90
CA GLY A 156 -2.88 -4.77 2.13
C GLY A 156 -3.27 -3.95 3.36
N GLY A 157 -3.62 -4.62 4.43
CA GLY A 157 -4.00 -3.94 5.67
C GLY A 157 -2.84 -3.13 6.27
N ILE A 158 -1.62 -3.57 6.06
CA ILE A 158 -0.38 -2.90 6.50
C ILE A 158 0.40 -2.40 5.27
N VAL A 159 0.78 -3.27 4.35
CA VAL A 159 1.58 -2.90 3.18
C VAL A 159 0.85 -3.28 1.90
N GLY A 160 0.70 -2.35 0.97
CA GLY A 160 0.09 -2.60 -0.33
C GLY A 160 0.95 -3.55 -1.17
N ALA A 161 2.18 -3.17 -1.49
CA ALA A 161 3.10 -4.04 -2.21
C ALA A 161 4.57 -3.85 -1.81
N ILE A 162 5.27 -4.97 -1.74
CA ILE A 162 6.72 -5.12 -1.60
C ILE A 162 7.19 -5.86 -2.85
N VAL A 163 8.08 -5.25 -3.64
CA VAL A 163 8.43 -5.80 -4.96
C VAL A 163 9.95 -5.90 -5.12
N GLU A 164 10.42 -7.12 -5.36
CA GLU A 164 11.80 -7.45 -5.69
C GLU A 164 12.84 -6.90 -4.69
N THR A 165 12.50 -6.98 -3.39
CA THR A 165 13.37 -6.48 -2.32
C THR A 165 13.25 -7.33 -1.05
N VAL A 166 14.19 -7.13 -0.13
CA VAL A 166 14.15 -7.73 1.21
C VAL A 166 13.23 -6.91 2.10
N ALA A 167 12.36 -7.58 2.83
CA ALA A 167 11.51 -6.90 3.79
C ALA A 167 11.16 -7.76 5.00
N GLU A 168 10.84 -7.09 6.10
CA GLU A 168 10.28 -7.70 7.31
C GLU A 168 8.99 -6.97 7.70
N VAL A 169 7.88 -7.70 7.85
CA VAL A 169 6.61 -7.20 8.38
C VAL A 169 6.27 -8.02 9.59
N ALA A 170 6.35 -7.44 10.78
CA ALA A 170 6.24 -8.18 12.04
C ALA A 170 5.37 -7.47 13.08
N ASP A 171 4.71 -8.26 13.93
CA ASP A 171 3.96 -7.77 15.09
C ASP A 171 2.86 -6.76 14.75
N CYS A 172 2.30 -6.81 13.54
CA CYS A 172 1.33 -5.85 13.05
C CYS A 172 -0.11 -6.33 13.24
N ILE A 173 -1.02 -5.37 13.47
CA ILE A 173 -2.44 -5.64 13.73
C ILE A 173 -3.31 -4.90 12.72
N VAL A 174 -4.29 -5.61 12.16
CA VAL A 174 -5.34 -5.06 11.30
C VAL A 174 -6.70 -5.45 11.88
N SER A 175 -7.57 -4.45 12.07
CA SER A 175 -8.90 -4.65 12.66
C SER A 175 -10.05 -4.20 11.76
N VAL A 176 -9.77 -3.89 10.48
CA VAL A 176 -10.70 -3.25 9.57
C VAL A 176 -10.82 -3.96 8.24
N ASP A 177 -11.86 -3.61 7.50
CA ASP A 177 -12.11 -4.15 6.17
C ASP A 177 -11.11 -3.65 5.13
N ILE A 178 -10.73 -4.56 4.25
CA ILE A 178 -9.85 -4.27 3.11
C ILE A 178 -10.61 -4.63 1.84
N ARG A 179 -10.74 -3.67 0.94
CA ARG A 179 -11.38 -3.86 -0.37
C ARG A 179 -10.40 -3.69 -1.50
N ASN A 180 -10.41 -4.66 -2.40
CA ASN A 180 -9.74 -4.52 -3.68
C ASN A 180 -10.72 -4.89 -4.81
N TYR A 181 -11.32 -3.88 -5.43
CA TYR A 181 -12.16 -4.06 -6.61
C TYR A 181 -11.41 -3.71 -7.89
N ALA A 182 -10.09 -3.64 -7.82
CA ALA A 182 -9.27 -3.47 -8.99
C ALA A 182 -9.58 -4.54 -10.03
N TYR A 183 -9.72 -4.13 -11.27
CA TYR A 183 -10.13 -4.98 -12.38
C TYR A 183 -9.05 -5.01 -13.45
N ASN A 184 -8.52 -6.18 -13.73
CA ASN A 184 -7.71 -6.39 -14.92
C ASN A 184 -8.58 -7.06 -16.01
N ARG A 185 -8.72 -6.43 -17.18
CA ARG A 185 -9.50 -6.97 -18.28
C ARG A 185 -8.84 -8.15 -18.97
N ASN A 186 -7.54 -8.17 -19.00
CA ASN A 186 -6.77 -9.25 -19.60
C ASN A 186 -6.43 -10.25 -18.50
N ILE A 187 -7.20 -11.31 -18.42
CA ILE A 187 -6.90 -12.49 -17.59
C ILE A 187 -5.76 -13.22 -18.30
N ASP A 188 -4.56 -12.69 -18.24
CA ASP A 188 -3.36 -13.46 -18.48
C ASP A 188 -3.13 -14.33 -17.23
N MET A 189 -2.84 -15.60 -17.41
CA MET A 189 -2.62 -16.56 -16.30
C MET A 189 -1.34 -16.28 -15.52
N ASP A 190 -0.64 -15.18 -15.82
CA ASP A 190 0.51 -14.72 -15.05
C ASP A 190 0.08 -14.12 -13.71
N PRO A 191 0.39 -14.77 -12.58
CA PRO A 191 0.01 -14.27 -11.26
C PRO A 191 0.50 -12.84 -10.96
N PHE A 192 1.60 -12.40 -11.59
CA PHE A 192 2.12 -11.03 -11.44
C PHE A 192 1.26 -9.97 -12.12
N LYS A 193 0.35 -10.38 -13.00
CA LYS A 193 -0.57 -9.46 -13.69
C LYS A 193 -1.95 -9.40 -13.07
N MET A 194 -2.16 -10.15 -11.99
CA MET A 194 -3.44 -10.18 -11.26
C MET A 194 -3.48 -9.10 -10.18
N CYS A 195 -4.67 -8.72 -9.76
CA CYS A 195 -4.82 -7.88 -8.58
C CYS A 195 -4.75 -8.74 -7.30
N HIS A 196 -4.20 -8.20 -6.23
CA HIS A 196 -3.96 -8.94 -4.99
C HIS A 196 -4.56 -8.23 -3.78
N CYS A 197 -5.19 -8.98 -2.89
CA CYS A 197 -5.75 -8.49 -1.63
C CYS A 197 -5.24 -9.33 -0.47
N GLY A 198 -4.51 -8.73 0.46
CA GLY A 198 -4.01 -9.41 1.65
C GLY A 198 -4.40 -8.69 2.93
N GLY A 199 -4.73 -9.45 3.97
CA GLY A 199 -5.09 -8.88 5.26
C GLY A 199 -3.94 -8.10 5.90
N ILE A 200 -2.71 -8.48 5.63
CA ILE A 200 -1.49 -7.80 6.09
C ILE A 200 -0.73 -7.21 4.89
N VAL A 201 -0.35 -8.03 3.92
CA VAL A 201 0.41 -7.60 2.73
C VAL A 201 -0.35 -7.98 1.47
N GLY A 202 -0.62 -7.03 0.59
CA GLY A 202 -1.31 -7.30 -0.67
C GLY A 202 -0.46 -8.15 -1.60
N CYS A 203 0.77 -7.72 -1.87
CA CYS A 203 1.75 -8.43 -2.70
C CYS A 203 3.13 -8.41 -2.04
N ALA A 204 3.73 -9.58 -1.84
CA ALA A 204 5.03 -9.79 -1.22
C ALA A 204 5.96 -10.56 -2.18
N VAL A 205 6.89 -9.85 -2.81
CA VAL A 205 7.87 -10.43 -3.72
C VAL A 205 9.28 -10.12 -3.24
N GLY A 206 9.98 -11.13 -2.75
CA GLY A 206 11.39 -11.04 -2.41
C GLY A 206 12.27 -10.98 -3.67
N GLU A 207 13.50 -10.55 -3.51
CA GLU A 207 14.48 -10.45 -4.59
C GLU A 207 14.89 -11.84 -5.13
N SER A 208 15.08 -12.80 -4.22
CA SER A 208 15.52 -14.16 -4.53
C SER A 208 15.14 -15.16 -3.44
N GLN A 209 15.50 -16.43 -3.62
CA GLN A 209 15.29 -17.47 -2.58
C GLN A 209 16.09 -17.20 -1.27
N SER A 210 17.19 -16.47 -1.34
CA SER A 210 17.99 -16.09 -0.17
C SER A 210 17.61 -14.72 0.41
N ASN A 211 17.06 -13.85 -0.43
CA ASN A 211 16.67 -12.49 -0.08
C ASN A 211 15.14 -12.37 -0.15
N ILE A 212 14.50 -12.79 0.94
CA ILE A 212 13.05 -12.98 1.01
C ILE A 212 12.33 -11.86 1.76
N VAL A 213 11.02 -11.77 1.56
CA VAL A 213 10.10 -11.05 2.45
C VAL A 213 9.72 -11.95 3.61
N LYS A 214 9.88 -11.47 4.85
CA LYS A 214 9.44 -12.17 6.06
C LYS A 214 8.21 -11.50 6.65
N ILE A 215 7.16 -12.27 6.91
CA ILE A 215 5.92 -11.79 7.52
C ILE A 215 5.64 -12.69 8.73
N SER A 216 5.65 -12.10 9.93
CA SER A 216 5.56 -12.90 11.15
C SER A 216 4.74 -12.22 12.25
N ASN A 217 4.10 -13.05 13.09
CA ASN A 217 3.38 -12.61 14.29
C ASN A 217 2.34 -11.47 14.02
N CYS A 218 1.72 -11.48 12.84
CA CYS A 218 0.73 -10.49 12.45
C CYS A 218 -0.69 -11.03 12.60
N SER A 219 -1.63 -10.15 12.89
CA SER A 219 -3.04 -10.54 13.00
C SER A 219 -3.95 -9.64 12.17
N ASN A 220 -4.95 -10.26 11.52
CA ASN A 220 -6.03 -9.57 10.84
C ASN A 220 -7.38 -10.14 11.30
N SER A 221 -8.26 -9.25 11.77
CA SER A 221 -9.65 -9.58 12.15
C SER A 221 -10.70 -8.92 11.25
N GLY A 222 -10.28 -8.14 10.27
CA GLY A 222 -11.17 -7.46 9.33
C GLY A 222 -11.68 -8.37 8.20
N THR A 223 -12.66 -7.88 7.47
CA THR A 223 -13.22 -8.55 6.28
C THR A 223 -12.38 -8.26 5.03
N LEU A 224 -12.28 -9.23 4.15
CA LEU A 224 -11.64 -9.07 2.84
C LEU A 224 -12.67 -9.12 1.73
N GLU A 225 -12.83 -8.03 1.01
CA GLU A 225 -13.68 -7.99 -0.17
C GLU A 225 -12.86 -7.86 -1.46
N ASN A 226 -13.03 -8.82 -2.35
CA ASN A 226 -12.29 -8.86 -3.60
C ASN A 226 -13.16 -9.39 -4.75
N LYS A 227 -13.18 -8.70 -5.90
CA LYS A 227 -14.10 -9.09 -6.97
C LYS A 227 -13.50 -9.96 -8.07
N ARG A 228 -12.23 -9.89 -8.38
CA ARG A 228 -11.61 -10.61 -9.51
C ARG A 228 -10.10 -10.77 -9.38
N SER A 229 -9.62 -11.16 -8.21
CA SER A 229 -8.20 -11.25 -7.93
C SER A 229 -7.92 -12.29 -6.84
N THR A 230 -6.67 -12.48 -6.45
CA THR A 230 -6.34 -13.31 -5.30
C THR A 230 -6.65 -12.58 -4.00
N ALA A 231 -7.22 -13.26 -3.03
CA ALA A 231 -7.44 -12.73 -1.68
C ALA A 231 -7.02 -13.74 -0.63
N ALA A 232 -6.39 -13.26 0.42
CA ALA A 232 -6.01 -14.10 1.57
C ALA A 232 -5.95 -13.28 2.87
N GLY A 233 -6.30 -13.91 3.98
CA GLY A 233 -6.34 -13.29 5.30
C GLY A 233 -5.03 -12.65 5.75
N ILE A 234 -3.89 -13.07 5.20
CA ILE A 234 -2.56 -12.53 5.53
C ILE A 234 -1.88 -11.95 4.29
N VAL A 235 -1.56 -12.74 3.26
CA VAL A 235 -0.81 -12.29 2.07
C VAL A 235 -1.55 -12.66 0.80
N GLY A 236 -1.91 -11.68 -0.02
CA GLY A 236 -2.65 -11.89 -1.25
C GLY A 236 -1.85 -12.62 -2.33
N PHE A 237 -0.60 -12.25 -2.52
CA PHE A 237 0.37 -12.93 -3.39
C PHE A 237 1.75 -12.96 -2.74
N ALA A 238 2.40 -14.11 -2.81
CA ALA A 238 3.72 -14.33 -2.23
C ALA A 238 4.66 -15.03 -3.21
N LYS A 239 5.85 -14.44 -3.42
CA LYS A 239 6.97 -15.08 -4.12
C LYS A 239 8.26 -14.76 -3.38
N TYR A 240 9.08 -15.76 -3.09
CA TYR A 240 10.25 -15.59 -2.23
C TYR A 240 9.88 -14.90 -0.92
N ALA A 241 8.87 -15.43 -0.24
CA ALA A 241 8.37 -14.92 1.03
C ALA A 241 8.15 -16.05 2.02
N ALA A 242 8.36 -15.77 3.30
CA ALA A 242 8.06 -16.66 4.41
C ALA A 242 7.01 -16.01 5.32
N VAL A 243 5.98 -16.79 5.67
CA VAL A 243 4.90 -16.36 6.57
C VAL A 243 4.87 -17.32 7.75
N SER A 244 4.98 -16.80 8.97
CA SER A 244 4.92 -17.58 10.21
C SER A 244 4.13 -16.89 11.30
N ASP A 245 3.53 -17.67 12.20
CA ASP A 245 2.87 -17.21 13.42
C ASP A 245 1.80 -16.11 13.20
N CYS A 246 1.22 -16.08 12.00
CA CYS A 246 0.20 -15.11 11.64
C CYS A 246 -1.21 -15.68 11.84
N ARG A 247 -2.15 -14.81 12.22
CA ARG A 247 -3.52 -15.20 12.51
C ARG A 247 -4.53 -14.38 11.70
N PHE A 248 -5.47 -15.06 11.07
CA PHE A 248 -6.66 -14.47 10.46
C PHE A 248 -7.92 -14.96 11.18
N THR A 249 -8.77 -14.03 11.62
CA THR A 249 -10.05 -14.33 12.29
C THR A 249 -11.22 -13.58 11.66
N GLY A 250 -10.97 -12.84 10.59
CA GLY A 250 -11.99 -12.15 9.82
C GLY A 250 -12.80 -13.07 8.89
N SER A 251 -13.50 -12.47 7.95
CA SER A 251 -14.35 -13.16 6.96
C SER A 251 -14.03 -12.73 5.54
#